data_a1a11d607f545d12b381cc2c1533ddfe
#
_entry.id   a1a11d607f545d12b381cc2c1533ddfe
#
_cell.length_a   1.000
_cell.length_b   1.000
_cell.length_c   1.000
_cell.angle_alpha   90.00
_cell.angle_beta   90.00
_cell.angle_gamma   90.00
#
_symmetry.space_group_name_H-M   'P 1'
#
loop_
_entity.id
_entity.type
_entity.pdbx_description
1 polymer ?
#
loop_
_entity_poly.entity_id
_entity_poly.type
_entity_poly.pdbx_seq_one_letter_code
_entity_poly.pdbx_strand_id
1 'polypeptide(L)'
;LKVQSDWGPNVYVSVLALRGRLREVPWYSFFTWGFKAPGEWWNAFWYEGKEYQAPTALVDLSKPAFRLGLAEIRVGTQAHQIDVKVTADKETYAVRGKAQVTITAKLPGGKPAAHAEVALAAVDQALLELMPNTSWNLLEAMLQRRSWGVETSTAQMEIIGRRHYGKKAVPAGGGGGRAQTRELLDTLLLWQPAIQLDANGQAKVTVPLNDALTTFKIVAVADAATGLFGMGSTSIRATQDL
;
A
#
# COMPACT_ATOMS: atom_id res chain seq x y z
N LEU A 1 21.29 6.13 0.50
CA LEU A 1 20.08 5.94 1.27
C LEU A 1 20.08 4.51 1.83
N LYS A 2 19.90 4.35 3.14
CA LYS A 2 19.76 3.02 3.76
C LYS A 2 18.26 2.73 3.89
N VAL A 3 17.76 1.74 3.13
CA VAL A 3 16.37 1.33 3.15
C VAL A 3 16.13 0.44 4.37
N GLN A 4 15.03 0.70 5.10
CA GLN A 4 14.61 -0.10 6.25
C GLN A 4 13.50 -1.06 5.83
N SER A 5 13.44 -2.24 6.45
CA SER A 5 12.48 -3.29 6.09
C SER A 5 11.03 -2.94 6.41
N ASP A 6 10.80 -2.02 7.35
CA ASP A 6 9.49 -1.52 7.76
C ASP A 6 8.92 -0.44 6.83
N TRP A 7 9.68 0.01 5.83
CA TRP A 7 9.22 0.98 4.84
C TRP A 7 8.28 0.39 3.77
N GLY A 8 8.06 -0.92 3.82
CA GLY A 8 7.22 -1.59 2.85
C GLY A 8 5.82 -0.98 2.66
N PRO A 9 5.18 -1.25 1.54
CA PRO A 9 5.63 -2.06 0.41
C PRO A 9 6.60 -1.33 -0.53
N ASN A 10 6.53 -0.01 -0.63
CA ASN A 10 7.40 0.83 -1.47
C ASN A 10 7.57 2.23 -0.88
N VAL A 11 8.65 2.87 -1.23
CA VAL A 11 8.94 4.27 -0.91
C VAL A 11 9.38 5.02 -2.16
N TYR A 12 9.16 6.31 -2.18
CA TYR A 12 9.60 7.19 -3.25
C TYR A 12 10.76 8.07 -2.77
N VAL A 13 11.77 8.18 -3.60
CA VAL A 13 12.85 9.15 -3.42
C VAL A 13 12.65 10.24 -4.44
N SER A 14 12.49 11.47 -3.97
CA SER A 14 12.41 12.64 -4.81
C SER A 14 13.64 13.53 -4.62
N VAL A 15 14.17 14.02 -5.71
CA VAL A 15 15.28 14.98 -5.73
C VAL A 15 14.81 16.21 -6.47
N LEU A 16 14.78 17.33 -5.78
CA LEU A 16 14.46 18.63 -6.38
C LEU A 16 15.76 19.43 -6.55
N ALA A 17 16.14 19.65 -7.80
CA ALA A 17 17.24 20.53 -8.15
C ALA A 17 16.69 21.90 -8.52
N LEU A 18 17.14 22.93 -7.85
CA LEU A 18 16.72 24.30 -8.07
C LEU A 18 17.89 25.08 -8.68
N ARG A 19 17.60 25.86 -9.69
CA ARG A 19 18.50 26.85 -10.27
C ARG A 19 17.91 28.23 -10.03
N GLY A 20 18.62 29.06 -9.33
CA GLY A 20 18.27 30.47 -9.19
C GLY A 20 18.33 31.22 -10.54
N ARG A 21 17.94 32.48 -10.53
CA ARG A 21 18.10 33.33 -11.71
C ARG A 21 19.59 33.51 -12.03
N LEU A 22 19.97 33.19 -13.25
CA LEU A 22 21.32 33.45 -13.74
C LEU A 22 21.45 34.96 -13.93
N ARG A 23 22.31 35.59 -13.16
CA ARG A 23 22.74 36.95 -13.39
C ARG A 23 24.15 36.88 -13.99
N GLU A 24 24.28 37.30 -15.21
CA GLU A 24 25.57 37.70 -15.71
C GLU A 24 25.84 39.10 -15.16
N VAL A 25 26.39 39.16 -13.94
CA VAL A 25 26.95 40.40 -13.44
C VAL A 25 28.46 40.26 -13.54
N PRO A 26 29.06 40.82 -14.58
CA PRO A 26 30.50 40.92 -14.64
C PRO A 26 30.91 41.95 -13.62
N TRP A 27 31.25 41.50 -12.41
CA TRP A 27 31.80 42.44 -11.42
C TRP A 27 33.18 42.98 -11.81
N TYR A 28 33.79 42.46 -12.86
CA TYR A 28 34.99 42.94 -13.55
C TYR A 28 34.70 43.85 -14.75
N SER A 29 33.55 44.47 -14.78
CA SER A 29 33.13 45.23 -15.95
C SER A 29 33.93 46.47 -16.26
N PHE A 30 34.79 46.91 -15.34
CA PHE A 30 35.74 47.96 -15.64
C PHE A 30 36.59 47.77 -16.88
N PHE A 31 36.90 46.53 -17.23
CA PHE A 31 37.74 46.21 -18.40
C PHE A 31 36.95 45.78 -19.63
N THR A 32 35.70 45.43 -19.45
CA THR A 32 34.87 44.89 -20.56
C THR A 32 33.96 45.93 -21.21
N TRP A 33 33.74 47.07 -20.56
CA TRP A 33 32.78 48.06 -21.04
C TRP A 33 33.34 49.03 -22.09
N GLY A 34 34.60 48.99 -22.35
CA GLY A 34 35.22 49.93 -23.29
C GLY A 34 35.05 51.41 -22.84
N PHE A 35 35.27 52.30 -23.73
CA PHE A 35 35.07 53.74 -23.51
C PHE A 35 33.58 54.09 -23.62
N LYS A 36 32.87 53.99 -22.49
CA LYS A 36 31.49 54.52 -22.41
C LYS A 36 31.51 55.93 -21.85
N ALA A 37 30.49 56.70 -22.23
CA ALA A 37 30.33 58.06 -21.69
C ALA A 37 30.21 58.07 -20.16
N PRO A 38 30.71 59.03 -19.43
CA PRO A 38 30.70 59.07 -17.98
C PRO A 38 29.33 58.90 -17.34
N GLY A 39 28.26 59.36 -18.00
CA GLY A 39 26.89 59.19 -17.54
C GLY A 39 26.37 57.74 -17.66
N GLU A 40 26.78 57.04 -18.71
CA GLU A 40 26.47 55.62 -18.87
C GLU A 40 27.22 54.77 -17.86
N TRP A 41 28.43 55.18 -17.50
CA TRP A 41 29.24 54.54 -16.48
C TRP A 41 28.60 54.66 -15.09
N TRP A 42 28.09 55.85 -14.74
CA TRP A 42 27.40 56.12 -13.50
C TRP A 42 26.10 55.38 -13.39
N ASN A 43 25.32 55.34 -14.46
CA ASN A 43 24.07 54.61 -14.51
C ASN A 43 24.32 53.09 -14.38
N ALA A 44 25.31 52.57 -15.03
CA ALA A 44 25.64 51.16 -14.93
C ALA A 44 26.10 50.79 -13.51
N PHE A 45 26.89 51.63 -12.83
CA PHE A 45 27.32 51.38 -11.49
C PHE A 45 26.16 51.33 -10.48
N TRP A 46 25.15 52.20 -10.63
CA TRP A 46 24.01 52.28 -9.70
C TRP A 46 22.85 51.34 -10.10
N TYR A 47 22.66 51.05 -11.31
CA TYR A 47 21.50 50.29 -11.84
C TYR A 47 21.85 48.93 -12.34
N GLU A 48 23.09 48.63 -12.59
CA GLU A 48 23.52 47.30 -12.97
C GLU A 48 23.30 46.31 -11.83
N GLY A 49 22.48 45.35 -12.06
CA GLY A 49 21.99 44.43 -11.08
C GLY A 49 20.56 44.70 -10.58
N LYS A 50 19.99 45.90 -10.91
CA LYS A 50 18.59 46.24 -10.71
C LYS A 50 17.77 46.28 -11.97
N GLU A 51 18.42 46.33 -13.16
CA GLU A 51 17.70 46.31 -14.42
C GLU A 51 17.05 44.97 -14.62
N TYR A 52 15.73 44.99 -14.63
CA TYR A 52 14.92 43.95 -15.23
C TYR A 52 15.18 44.02 -16.74
N GLN A 53 16.05 43.18 -17.27
CA GLN A 53 16.08 42.92 -18.69
C GLN A 53 14.79 42.23 -19.07
N ALA A 54 13.89 42.96 -19.69
CA ALA A 54 12.70 42.35 -20.24
C ALA A 54 13.14 41.24 -21.21
N PRO A 55 12.56 40.05 -21.12
CA PRO A 55 12.90 38.99 -22.06
C PRO A 55 12.60 39.46 -23.48
N THR A 56 13.64 39.69 -24.27
CA THR A 56 13.55 40.14 -25.68
C THR A 56 13.15 39.02 -26.62
N ALA A 57 12.99 37.81 -26.11
CA ALA A 57 12.54 36.63 -26.82
C ALA A 57 11.46 35.92 -26.05
N LEU A 58 10.67 35.09 -26.73
CA LEU A 58 9.64 34.21 -26.16
C LEU A 58 10.15 33.27 -25.06
N VAL A 59 11.47 33.20 -24.81
CA VAL A 59 12.09 32.33 -23.82
C VAL A 59 13.12 33.12 -22.99
N ASP A 60 12.82 33.30 -21.71
CA ASP A 60 13.78 33.81 -20.70
C ASP A 60 14.66 32.66 -20.22
N LEU A 61 15.85 32.49 -20.77
CA LEU A 61 16.82 31.45 -20.42
C LEU A 61 17.44 31.68 -19.02
N SER A 62 17.39 32.89 -18.47
CA SER A 62 17.94 33.24 -17.17
C SER A 62 16.98 33.07 -16.03
N LYS A 63 15.71 32.77 -16.30
CA LYS A 63 14.69 32.58 -15.27
C LYS A 63 15.03 31.42 -14.32
N PRO A 64 14.58 31.47 -13.06
CA PRO A 64 14.67 30.36 -12.15
C PRO A 64 14.04 29.11 -12.75
N ALA A 65 14.67 27.99 -12.58
CA ALA A 65 14.18 26.72 -13.06
C ALA A 65 14.33 25.64 -12.02
N PHE A 66 13.49 24.64 -12.08
CA PHE A 66 13.62 23.45 -11.23
C PHE A 66 13.56 22.19 -12.09
N ARG A 67 14.16 21.15 -11.57
CA ARG A 67 14.06 19.80 -12.10
C ARG A 67 13.70 18.87 -10.95
N LEU A 68 12.66 18.08 -11.14
CA LEU A 68 12.24 17.04 -10.20
C LEU A 68 12.62 15.68 -10.79
N GLY A 69 13.44 14.94 -10.07
CA GLY A 69 13.68 13.53 -10.30
C GLY A 69 12.89 12.70 -9.29
N LEU A 70 12.28 11.62 -9.74
CA LEU A 70 11.50 10.70 -8.91
C LEU A 70 11.92 9.27 -9.19
N ALA A 71 12.20 8.51 -8.13
CA ALA A 71 12.49 7.09 -8.22
C ALA A 71 11.68 6.32 -7.18
N GLU A 72 11.10 5.20 -7.60
CA GLU A 72 10.44 4.27 -6.70
C GLU A 72 11.42 3.18 -6.25
N ILE A 73 11.42 2.87 -4.95
CA ILE A 73 12.15 1.75 -4.36
C ILE A 73 11.11 0.77 -3.81
N ARG A 74 11.12 -0.44 -4.32
CA ARG A 74 10.28 -1.53 -3.81
C ARG A 74 10.99 -2.20 -2.64
N VAL A 75 10.35 -2.20 -1.47
CA VAL A 75 10.90 -2.77 -0.23
C VAL A 75 10.35 -4.17 0.01
N GLY A 76 9.09 -4.43 -0.41
CA GLY A 76 8.39 -5.68 -0.13
C GLY A 76 7.62 -5.65 1.19
N THR A 77 7.02 -6.78 1.54
CA THR A 77 6.10 -6.90 2.69
C THR A 77 6.54 -7.94 3.71
N GLN A 78 7.72 -8.55 3.53
CA GLN A 78 8.19 -9.66 4.37
C GLN A 78 8.31 -9.30 5.87
N ALA A 79 8.66 -8.05 6.18
CA ALA A 79 8.73 -7.56 7.57
C ALA A 79 7.35 -7.48 8.26
N HIS A 80 6.27 -7.56 7.49
CA HIS A 80 4.89 -7.49 7.97
C HIS A 80 4.15 -8.83 7.88
N GLN A 81 4.83 -9.89 7.43
CA GLN A 81 4.22 -11.19 7.18
C GLN A 81 4.32 -12.12 8.39
N ILE A 82 3.17 -12.56 8.89
CA ILE A 82 3.07 -13.67 9.84
C ILE A 82 3.04 -14.97 9.04
N ASP A 83 3.89 -15.93 9.42
CA ASP A 83 3.85 -17.29 8.89
C ASP A 83 2.77 -18.08 9.63
N VAL A 84 1.64 -18.35 8.95
CA VAL A 84 0.48 -19.08 9.50
C VAL A 84 0.40 -20.45 8.89
N LYS A 85 0.46 -21.47 9.70
CA LYS A 85 0.29 -22.87 9.33
C LYS A 85 -0.98 -23.44 9.94
N VAL A 86 -1.81 -24.06 9.11
CA VAL A 86 -3.03 -24.78 9.52
C VAL A 86 -2.84 -26.26 9.21
N THR A 87 -3.06 -27.10 10.20
CA THR A 87 -2.95 -28.56 10.07
C THR A 87 -4.15 -29.24 10.68
N ALA A 88 -4.71 -30.22 9.99
CA ALA A 88 -5.73 -31.11 10.53
C ALA A 88 -5.08 -32.40 11.03
N ASP A 89 -5.71 -33.06 12.00
CA ASP A 89 -5.24 -34.33 12.55
C ASP A 89 -5.38 -35.49 11.56
N LYS A 90 -6.31 -35.37 10.57
CA LYS A 90 -6.52 -36.33 9.48
C LYS A 90 -6.80 -35.58 8.19
N GLU A 91 -6.65 -36.24 7.06
CA GLU A 91 -7.05 -35.72 5.75
C GLU A 91 -8.49 -36.06 5.38
N THR A 92 -8.99 -37.20 5.90
CA THR A 92 -10.33 -37.71 5.58
C THR A 92 -11.10 -38.01 6.86
N TYR A 93 -12.37 -37.65 6.86
CA TYR A 93 -13.29 -37.80 7.99
C TYR A 93 -14.63 -38.38 7.50
N ALA A 94 -15.30 -39.11 8.39
CA ALA A 94 -16.68 -39.47 8.16
C ALA A 94 -17.60 -38.24 8.21
N VAL A 95 -18.68 -38.24 7.46
CA VAL A 95 -19.76 -37.25 7.56
C VAL A 95 -20.23 -37.13 9.01
N ARG A 96 -20.66 -35.94 9.43
CA ARG A 96 -21.03 -35.60 10.82
C ARG A 96 -19.91 -35.81 11.84
N GLY A 97 -18.68 -36.08 11.39
CA GLY A 97 -17.51 -36.18 12.25
C GLY A 97 -17.02 -34.82 12.76
N LYS A 98 -15.92 -34.87 13.48
CA LYS A 98 -15.25 -33.66 14.00
C LYS A 98 -13.79 -33.68 13.60
N ALA A 99 -13.32 -32.65 12.93
CA ALA A 99 -11.92 -32.46 12.59
C ALA A 99 -11.23 -31.64 13.69
N GLN A 100 -10.05 -32.09 14.11
CA GLN A 100 -9.21 -31.31 15.02
C GLN A 100 -8.21 -30.52 14.20
N VAL A 101 -8.30 -29.20 14.26
CA VAL A 101 -7.44 -28.29 13.50
C VAL A 101 -6.50 -27.58 14.46
N THR A 102 -5.21 -27.63 14.16
CA THR A 102 -4.19 -26.88 14.87
C THR A 102 -3.71 -25.73 14.00
N ILE A 103 -3.76 -24.53 14.55
CA ILE A 103 -3.23 -23.31 13.96
C ILE A 103 -1.91 -23.01 14.65
N THR A 104 -0.87 -22.68 13.89
CA THR A 104 0.41 -22.23 14.41
C THR A 104 0.81 -20.97 13.67
N ALA A 105 1.17 -19.92 14.38
CA ALA A 105 1.59 -18.67 13.79
C ALA A 105 2.95 -18.22 14.35
N LYS A 106 3.79 -17.69 13.45
CA LYS A 106 5.12 -17.16 13.78
C LYS A 106 5.27 -15.75 13.23
N LEU A 107 5.83 -14.88 14.06
CA LEU A 107 6.20 -13.51 13.67
C LEU A 107 7.34 -13.50 12.64
N PRO A 108 7.54 -12.41 11.90
CA PRO A 108 8.76 -12.19 11.15
C PRO A 108 9.98 -12.41 12.04
N GLY A 109 10.91 -13.27 11.60
CA GLY A 109 12.05 -13.67 12.43
C GLY A 109 11.84 -14.97 13.22
N GLY A 110 10.69 -15.67 13.06
CA GLY A 110 10.48 -17.05 13.52
C GLY A 110 10.01 -17.21 14.98
N LYS A 111 9.87 -16.12 15.73
CA LYS A 111 9.32 -16.17 17.09
C LYS A 111 7.83 -16.52 17.06
N PRO A 112 7.30 -17.25 18.07
CA PRO A 112 5.87 -17.50 18.18
C PRO A 112 5.06 -16.18 18.17
N ALA A 113 3.95 -16.17 17.46
CA ALA A 113 3.00 -15.06 17.49
C ALA A 113 2.08 -15.20 18.72
N ALA A 114 2.66 -15.08 19.91
CA ALA A 114 1.94 -15.21 21.18
C ALA A 114 0.82 -14.16 21.27
N HIS A 115 -0.36 -14.58 21.67
CA HIS A 115 -1.56 -13.75 21.83
C HIS A 115 -2.02 -13.03 20.55
N ALA A 116 -1.55 -13.45 19.37
CA ALA A 116 -2.11 -12.99 18.10
C ALA A 116 -3.57 -13.45 17.96
N GLU A 117 -4.36 -12.66 17.27
CA GLU A 117 -5.75 -12.97 16.95
C GLU A 117 -5.85 -13.66 15.60
N VAL A 118 -6.70 -14.68 15.50
CA VAL A 118 -6.91 -15.44 14.27
C VAL A 118 -8.41 -15.58 13.99
N ALA A 119 -8.82 -15.22 12.80
CA ALA A 119 -10.13 -15.58 12.26
C ALA A 119 -10.02 -16.90 11.50
N LEU A 120 -10.91 -17.86 11.79
CA LEU A 120 -10.95 -19.16 11.15
C LEU A 120 -12.27 -19.37 10.42
N ALA A 121 -12.17 -19.77 9.15
CA ALA A 121 -13.29 -20.19 8.31
C ALA A 121 -13.09 -21.62 7.82
N ALA A 122 -14.14 -22.43 7.84
CA ALA A 122 -14.18 -23.74 7.18
C ALA A 122 -15.29 -23.72 6.14
N VAL A 123 -14.92 -23.72 4.86
CA VAL A 123 -15.83 -23.45 3.73
C VAL A 123 -15.72 -24.56 2.69
N ASP A 124 -16.82 -24.88 2.02
CA ASP A 124 -16.82 -25.79 0.88
C ASP A 124 -15.85 -25.30 -0.21
N GLN A 125 -14.91 -26.15 -0.61
CA GLN A 125 -13.89 -25.80 -1.58
C GLN A 125 -14.49 -25.52 -2.96
N ALA A 126 -15.53 -26.23 -3.38
CA ALA A 126 -16.18 -25.99 -4.66
C ALA A 126 -16.78 -24.58 -4.77
N LEU A 127 -17.31 -24.05 -3.65
CA LEU A 127 -17.80 -22.69 -3.62
C LEU A 127 -16.66 -21.67 -3.85
N LEU A 128 -15.50 -21.93 -3.26
CA LEU A 128 -14.33 -21.04 -3.39
C LEU A 128 -13.69 -21.12 -4.79
N GLU A 129 -13.85 -22.24 -5.49
CA GLU A 129 -13.42 -22.40 -6.89
C GLU A 129 -14.32 -21.62 -7.85
N LEU A 130 -15.63 -21.58 -7.55
CA LEU A 130 -16.59 -20.77 -8.32
C LEU A 130 -16.46 -19.29 -8.03
N MET A 131 -16.23 -18.93 -6.77
CA MET A 131 -16.10 -17.54 -6.31
C MET A 131 -14.92 -17.40 -5.34
N PRO A 132 -13.72 -17.18 -5.85
CA PRO A 132 -12.54 -17.01 -5.01
C PRO A 132 -12.67 -15.81 -4.06
N ASN A 133 -12.36 -16.02 -2.81
CA ASN A 133 -12.34 -14.95 -1.81
C ASN A 133 -10.91 -14.41 -1.62
N THR A 134 -10.63 -13.26 -2.19
CA THR A 134 -9.33 -12.59 -2.09
C THR A 134 -9.20 -11.72 -0.83
N SER A 135 -10.31 -11.45 -0.13
CA SER A 135 -10.31 -10.58 1.06
C SER A 135 -9.57 -11.20 2.27
N TRP A 136 -9.31 -12.50 2.25
CA TRP A 136 -8.54 -13.16 3.30
C TRP A 136 -7.04 -12.84 3.27
N ASN A 137 -6.52 -12.37 2.13
CA ASN A 137 -5.14 -11.92 2.03
C ASN A 137 -5.00 -10.48 2.55
N LEU A 138 -5.08 -10.33 3.87
CA LEU A 138 -4.99 -9.02 4.53
C LEU A 138 -3.64 -8.34 4.27
N LEU A 139 -2.56 -9.11 4.17
CA LEU A 139 -1.24 -8.55 3.89
C LEU A 139 -1.23 -7.78 2.57
N GLU A 140 -1.77 -8.38 1.51
CA GLU A 140 -1.87 -7.73 0.20
C GLU A 140 -2.89 -6.59 0.20
N ALA A 141 -4.03 -6.77 0.88
CA ALA A 141 -5.08 -5.75 0.95
C ALA A 141 -4.61 -4.48 1.70
N MET A 142 -3.87 -4.65 2.80
CA MET A 142 -3.43 -3.54 3.65
C MET A 142 -2.12 -2.91 3.18
N LEU A 143 -1.24 -3.69 2.55
CA LEU A 143 0.08 -3.26 2.09
C LEU A 143 0.15 -3.20 0.56
N GLN A 144 -0.84 -2.59 -0.06
CA GLN A 144 -0.82 -2.32 -1.50
C GLN A 144 0.25 -1.30 -1.86
N ARG A 145 0.79 -1.43 -3.08
CA ARG A 145 1.72 -0.46 -3.64
C ARG A 145 1.12 0.95 -3.56
N ARG A 146 1.83 1.83 -2.89
CA ARG A 146 1.45 3.24 -2.75
C ARG A 146 1.81 4.00 -4.03
N SER A 147 0.89 4.83 -4.51
CA SER A 147 1.18 5.76 -5.59
C SER A 147 1.91 7.00 -5.07
N TRP A 148 2.59 7.71 -5.96
CA TRP A 148 3.13 9.03 -5.65
C TRP A 148 1.98 10.01 -5.39
N GLY A 149 1.91 10.56 -4.18
CA GLY A 149 0.82 11.45 -3.76
C GLY A 149 1.27 12.88 -3.42
N VAL A 150 2.50 13.26 -3.77
CA VAL A 150 3.01 14.60 -3.49
C VAL A 150 2.90 15.47 -4.73
N GLU A 151 2.14 16.55 -4.66
CA GLU A 151 2.12 17.58 -5.69
C GLU A 151 3.21 18.60 -5.40
N THR A 152 4.04 18.88 -6.41
CA THR A 152 5.07 19.91 -6.34
C THR A 152 4.69 21.04 -7.28
N SER A 153 4.44 22.20 -6.71
CA SER A 153 4.16 23.42 -7.48
C SER A 153 5.18 24.51 -7.15
N THR A 154 5.37 25.43 -8.09
CA THR A 154 6.16 26.64 -7.87
C THR A 154 5.22 27.82 -7.74
N ALA A 155 5.54 28.78 -6.86
CA ALA A 155 4.80 30.03 -6.72
C ALA A 155 4.77 30.88 -8.02
N GLN A 156 5.49 30.46 -9.04
CA GLN A 156 5.53 31.11 -10.33
C GLN A 156 4.16 31.19 -11.02
N MET A 157 3.27 30.24 -10.74
CA MET A 157 1.89 30.24 -11.27
C MET A 157 0.96 31.19 -10.50
N GLU A 158 1.31 31.61 -9.30
CA GLU A 158 0.51 32.54 -8.48
C GLU A 158 0.67 33.99 -8.90
N ILE A 159 1.72 34.30 -9.64
CA ILE A 159 1.99 35.65 -10.17
C ILE A 159 1.10 35.96 -11.40
N ILE A 160 0.51 34.95 -12.05
CA ILE A 160 -0.21 35.09 -13.33
C ILE A 160 -1.73 34.77 -13.18
N GLY A 161 -2.32 34.99 -12.02
CA GLY A 161 -3.77 34.87 -11.82
C GLY A 161 -4.27 33.45 -11.52
N ARG A 162 -5.05 33.34 -10.47
CA ARG A 162 -5.72 32.12 -10.04
C ARG A 162 -6.77 31.68 -11.07
N ARG A 163 -6.62 30.48 -11.62
CA ARG A 163 -7.72 29.78 -12.26
C ARG A 163 -8.51 29.00 -11.21
N HIS A 164 -9.76 29.38 -10.97
CA HIS A 164 -10.69 28.59 -10.16
C HIS A 164 -11.18 27.37 -10.96
N TYR A 165 -10.85 26.17 -10.48
CA TYR A 165 -11.50 24.94 -10.91
C TYR A 165 -12.58 24.57 -9.91
N GLY A 166 -13.86 24.57 -10.38
CA GLY A 166 -14.98 24.08 -9.60
C GLY A 166 -14.92 22.57 -9.37
N LYS A 167 -15.17 22.12 -8.14
CA LYS A 167 -15.33 20.69 -7.81
C LYS A 167 -16.66 20.19 -8.36
N LYS A 168 -16.63 19.18 -9.24
CA LYS A 168 -17.83 18.40 -9.58
C LYS A 168 -18.12 17.40 -8.48
N ALA A 169 -19.32 17.46 -7.93
CA ALA A 169 -19.85 16.48 -6.98
C ALA A 169 -20.12 15.13 -7.70
N VAL A 170 -19.70 14.04 -7.06
CA VAL A 170 -20.00 12.67 -7.49
C VAL A 170 -21.28 12.22 -6.79
N PRO A 171 -22.29 11.70 -7.51
CA PRO A 171 -23.50 11.19 -6.88
C PRO A 171 -23.26 9.82 -6.23
N ALA A 172 -23.80 9.64 -5.03
CA ALA A 172 -23.81 8.38 -4.31
C ALA A 172 -24.89 7.46 -4.91
N GLY A 173 -24.49 6.27 -5.37
CA GLY A 173 -25.41 5.21 -5.77
C GLY A 173 -25.49 4.16 -4.67
N GLY A 174 -26.67 4.00 -4.09
CA GLY A 174 -27.00 2.91 -3.21
C GLY A 174 -27.87 1.87 -3.94
N GLY A 175 -27.76 0.61 -3.57
CA GLY A 175 -28.66 -0.42 -4.05
C GLY A 175 -28.43 -1.74 -3.34
N GLY A 176 -29.15 -1.98 -2.25
CA GLY A 176 -29.20 -3.28 -1.59
C GLY A 176 -30.27 -4.16 -2.18
N GLY A 177 -29.96 -5.43 -2.40
CA GLY A 177 -30.92 -6.47 -2.70
C GLY A 177 -30.62 -7.70 -1.86
N ARG A 178 -31.46 -8.00 -0.87
CA ARG A 178 -31.49 -9.27 -0.15
C ARG A 178 -32.31 -10.27 -0.92
N ALA A 179 -31.72 -11.42 -1.24
CA ALA A 179 -32.49 -12.62 -1.57
C ALA A 179 -32.18 -13.68 -0.53
N GLN A 180 -33.20 -14.14 0.18
CA GLN A 180 -33.15 -15.35 1.00
C GLN A 180 -33.35 -16.57 0.11
N THR A 181 -32.44 -17.51 0.15
CA THR A 181 -32.68 -18.85 -0.39
C THR A 181 -32.51 -19.87 0.71
N ARG A 182 -33.54 -20.66 0.88
CA ARG A 182 -33.57 -21.84 1.75
C ARG A 182 -33.01 -23.02 0.97
N GLU A 183 -32.06 -23.65 1.55
CA GLU A 183 -31.78 -25.09 1.67
C GLU A 183 -30.38 -25.19 2.23
N LEU A 184 -30.29 -25.72 3.46
CA LEU A 184 -29.09 -25.78 4.27
C LEU A 184 -28.23 -26.98 3.82
N LEU A 185 -27.59 -26.86 2.70
CA LEU A 185 -26.24 -27.38 2.54
C LEU A 185 -25.33 -26.25 3.05
N ASP A 186 -25.04 -26.28 4.34
CA ASP A 186 -24.16 -25.28 4.92
C ASP A 186 -22.79 -25.36 4.25
N THR A 187 -22.58 -24.50 3.30
CA THR A 187 -21.28 -24.36 2.62
C THR A 187 -20.22 -23.75 3.54
N LEU A 188 -20.65 -23.18 4.65
CA LEU A 188 -19.83 -22.67 5.74
C LEU A 188 -20.03 -23.55 6.97
N LEU A 189 -19.06 -24.42 7.28
CA LEU A 189 -19.12 -25.28 8.47
C LEU A 189 -18.83 -24.52 9.77
N LEU A 190 -17.91 -23.58 9.70
CA LEU A 190 -17.45 -22.84 10.89
C LEU A 190 -16.98 -21.45 10.50
N TRP A 191 -17.39 -20.49 11.30
CA TRP A 191 -16.81 -19.14 11.32
C TRP A 191 -16.51 -18.72 12.75
N GLN A 192 -15.24 -18.56 13.09
CA GLN A 192 -14.78 -18.01 14.36
C GLN A 192 -13.93 -16.77 14.12
N PRO A 193 -14.45 -15.58 14.39
CA PRO A 193 -13.78 -14.34 14.03
C PRO A 193 -12.59 -13.98 14.91
N ALA A 194 -12.52 -14.51 16.14
CA ALA A 194 -11.52 -14.12 17.15
C ALA A 194 -11.09 -15.34 17.98
N ILE A 195 -10.00 -15.97 17.56
CA ILE A 195 -9.33 -17.04 18.29
C ILE A 195 -8.00 -16.47 18.77
N GLN A 196 -7.78 -16.44 20.08
CA GLN A 196 -6.48 -16.02 20.60
C GLN A 196 -5.51 -17.20 20.65
N LEU A 197 -4.31 -16.98 20.12
CA LEU A 197 -3.24 -17.94 20.20
C LEU A 197 -2.62 -17.94 21.60
N ASP A 198 -2.13 -19.10 22.01
CA ASP A 198 -1.42 -19.25 23.30
C ASP A 198 -0.01 -18.60 23.28
N ALA A 199 0.74 -18.74 24.37
CA ALA A 199 2.09 -18.24 24.50
C ALA A 199 3.08 -18.86 23.47
N ASN A 200 2.75 -20.01 22.89
CA ASN A 200 3.54 -20.70 21.87
C ASN A 200 3.08 -20.32 20.44
N GLY A 201 2.13 -19.39 20.31
CA GLY A 201 1.55 -19.01 19.01
C GLY A 201 0.67 -20.12 18.42
N GLN A 202 -0.02 -20.89 19.23
CA GLN A 202 -0.85 -22.01 18.79
C GLN A 202 -2.29 -21.91 19.32
N ALA A 203 -3.22 -22.47 18.55
CA ALA A 203 -4.58 -22.75 18.98
C ALA A 203 -5.08 -24.07 18.38
N LYS A 204 -5.97 -24.76 19.09
CA LYS A 204 -6.68 -25.93 18.60
C LYS A 204 -8.17 -25.64 18.51
N VAL A 205 -8.74 -25.98 17.36
CA VAL A 205 -10.15 -25.73 17.06
C VAL A 205 -10.80 -27.02 16.55
N THR A 206 -12.01 -27.29 17.01
CA THR A 206 -12.81 -28.40 16.51
C THR A 206 -13.76 -27.90 15.44
N VAL A 207 -13.65 -28.44 14.23
CA VAL A 207 -14.54 -28.15 13.10
C VAL A 207 -15.57 -29.27 12.97
N PRO A 208 -16.86 -29.01 13.20
CA PRO A 208 -17.91 -30.00 12.98
C PRO A 208 -18.16 -30.16 11.47
N LEU A 209 -18.29 -31.40 11.00
CA LEU A 209 -18.62 -31.69 9.62
C LEU A 209 -20.14 -31.95 9.49
N ASN A 210 -20.70 -31.55 8.36
CA ASN A 210 -22.08 -31.80 7.98
C ASN A 210 -22.23 -33.08 7.15
N ASP A 211 -23.35 -33.24 6.45
CA ASP A 211 -23.65 -34.39 5.60
C ASP A 211 -23.06 -34.29 4.19
N ALA A 212 -22.43 -33.18 3.83
CA ALA A 212 -21.92 -32.99 2.48
C ALA A 212 -20.67 -33.85 2.23
N LEU A 213 -20.69 -34.62 1.17
CA LEU A 213 -19.58 -35.45 0.68
C LEU A 213 -18.67 -34.58 -0.21
N THR A 214 -17.93 -33.70 0.38
CA THR A 214 -17.12 -32.70 -0.32
C THR A 214 -15.77 -32.46 0.37
N THR A 215 -14.95 -31.66 -0.26
CA THR A 215 -13.72 -31.14 0.33
C THR A 215 -13.98 -29.78 0.94
N PHE A 216 -13.59 -29.59 2.19
CA PHE A 216 -13.68 -28.31 2.88
C PHE A 216 -12.30 -27.69 2.99
N LYS A 217 -12.20 -26.42 2.61
CA LYS A 217 -11.03 -25.60 2.84
C LYS A 217 -11.14 -24.87 4.15
N ILE A 218 -10.13 -25.04 4.99
CA ILE A 218 -10.03 -24.36 6.29
C ILE A 218 -8.98 -23.27 6.13
N VAL A 219 -9.39 -22.03 6.36
CA VAL A 219 -8.54 -20.83 6.20
C VAL A 219 -8.44 -20.13 7.53
N ALA A 220 -7.20 -19.85 7.93
CA ALA A 220 -6.89 -19.03 9.10
C ALA A 220 -6.24 -17.74 8.65
N VAL A 221 -6.78 -16.62 9.10
CA VAL A 221 -6.27 -15.28 8.85
C VAL A 221 -5.82 -14.70 10.19
N ALA A 222 -4.56 -14.39 10.32
CA ALA A 222 -3.97 -13.90 11.56
C ALA A 222 -3.59 -12.43 11.44
N ASP A 223 -3.79 -11.71 12.53
CA ASP A 223 -3.23 -10.40 12.75
C ASP A 223 -2.53 -10.33 14.12
N ALA A 224 -1.49 -9.54 14.22
CA ALA A 224 -0.77 -9.33 15.46
C ALA A 224 -0.19 -7.91 15.49
N ALA A 225 -0.25 -7.30 16.67
CA ALA A 225 0.27 -5.96 16.91
C ALA A 225 -0.24 -4.95 15.85
N THR A 226 0.58 -3.95 15.54
CA THR A 226 0.24 -2.95 14.53
C THR A 226 0.85 -3.33 13.18
N GLY A 227 0.03 -3.90 12.28
CA GLY A 227 0.41 -4.08 10.89
C GLY A 227 1.16 -5.36 10.55
N LEU A 228 0.97 -6.43 11.31
CA LEU A 228 1.46 -7.77 11.00
C LEU A 228 0.28 -8.65 10.59
N PHE A 229 0.32 -9.23 9.39
CA PHE A 229 -0.75 -10.03 8.83
C PHE A 229 -0.23 -11.34 8.25
N GLY A 230 -1.05 -12.37 8.30
CA GLY A 230 -0.71 -13.64 7.68
C GLY A 230 -1.95 -14.48 7.38
N MET A 231 -1.80 -15.42 6.47
CA MET A 231 -2.85 -16.35 6.11
C MET A 231 -2.25 -17.74 5.91
N GLY A 232 -2.96 -18.75 6.40
CA GLY A 232 -2.67 -20.16 6.14
C GLY A 232 -3.93 -20.94 5.85
N SER A 233 -3.81 -22.07 5.16
CA SER A 233 -4.96 -22.92 4.89
C SER A 233 -4.59 -24.39 4.80
N THR A 234 -5.58 -25.25 5.03
CA THR A 234 -5.52 -26.70 4.76
C THR A 234 -6.86 -27.15 4.19
N SER A 235 -6.88 -28.33 3.59
CA SER A 235 -8.13 -28.94 3.09
C SER A 235 -8.36 -30.27 3.79
N ILE A 236 -9.61 -30.57 4.08
CA ILE A 236 -10.08 -31.84 4.63
C ILE A 236 -11.21 -32.38 3.76
N ARG A 237 -11.34 -33.70 3.68
CA ARG A 237 -12.36 -34.36 2.88
C ARG A 237 -13.35 -35.11 3.75
N ALA A 238 -14.63 -34.86 3.54
CA ALA A 238 -15.71 -35.65 4.14
C ALA A 238 -16.08 -36.82 3.21
N THR A 239 -16.10 -38.03 3.77
CA THR A 239 -16.46 -39.28 3.05
C THR A 239 -17.46 -40.10 3.86
N GLN A 240 -18.19 -40.97 3.18
CA GLN A 240 -19.02 -41.97 3.78
C GLN A 240 -18.58 -43.34 3.26
N ASP A 241 -18.34 -44.25 4.20
CA ASP A 241 -18.11 -45.65 3.83
C ASP A 241 -19.40 -46.24 3.26
N LEU A 242 -19.28 -46.98 2.15
CA LEU A 242 -20.36 -47.68 1.47
C LEU A 242 -20.70 -49.01 2.17
#